data_77f566d5133f04e16fabc4bec724311c
#
_entry.id   77f566d5133f04e16fabc4bec724311c
#
_cell.length_a   1.000
_cell.length_b   1.000
_cell.length_c   1.000
_cell.angle_alpha   90.00
_cell.angle_beta   90.00
_cell.angle_gamma   90.00
#
_symmetry.space_group_name_H-M   'P 1'
#
loop_
_entity.id
_entity.type
_entity.pdbx_description
1 polymer ?
#
loop_
_entity_poly.entity_id
_entity_poly.type
_entity_poly.pdbx_seq_one_letter_code
_entity_poly.pdbx_strand_id
1 'polypeptide(L)'
;MRLTKAHKIGIGSALGVLVITIGYASVRARQRDKRFAVILQAISGVLADIEGGLDTTKAFDLQYKERVLQSVSQTVITLKKQTAIGYASLINSALTPWYLNDDEEKIYGVFRGLKDKVQVSQLANAYQEEYENNLIDVLKDRLSTSEIKIIMGIVAKLPPYRTL
;
A
#
# COMPACT_ATOMS: atom_id res chain seq x y z
N MET A 1 35.70 -42.28 9.28
CA MET A 1 34.75 -41.61 10.20
C MET A 1 33.34 -41.70 9.59
N ARG A 2 32.46 -42.57 10.12
CA ARG A 2 31.11 -42.75 9.56
C ARG A 2 30.21 -41.67 10.13
N LEU A 3 29.74 -40.71 9.27
CA LEU A 3 28.73 -39.74 9.61
C LEU A 3 27.40 -40.47 9.88
N THR A 4 26.87 -40.32 11.09
CA THR A 4 25.61 -40.93 11.52
C THR A 4 24.43 -40.35 10.76
N LYS A 5 23.41 -41.21 10.45
CA LYS A 5 22.19 -40.85 9.70
C LYS A 5 21.46 -39.59 10.21
N ALA A 6 21.61 -39.26 11.50
CA ALA A 6 21.01 -38.11 12.13
C ALA A 6 21.53 -36.76 11.59
N HIS A 7 22.80 -36.67 11.15
CA HIS A 7 23.37 -35.43 10.61
C HIS A 7 22.84 -35.09 9.20
N LYS A 8 22.35 -36.08 8.45
CA LYS A 8 21.82 -35.86 7.09
C LYS A 8 20.39 -35.29 7.08
N ILE A 9 19.61 -35.58 8.13
CA ILE A 9 18.21 -35.11 8.23
C ILE A 9 18.13 -33.63 8.63
N GLY A 10 19.07 -33.17 9.49
CA GLY A 10 19.07 -31.77 9.97
C GLY A 10 19.39 -30.73 8.89
N ILE A 11 20.25 -31.10 7.92
CA ILE A 11 20.66 -30.17 6.85
C ILE A 11 19.54 -30.03 5.79
N GLY A 12 18.85 -31.14 5.50
CA GLY A 12 17.74 -31.11 4.52
C GLY A 12 16.53 -30.32 4.96
N SER A 13 16.21 -30.33 6.27
CA SER A 13 15.05 -29.59 6.81
C SER A 13 15.26 -28.08 6.86
N ALA A 14 16.48 -27.63 7.19
CA ALA A 14 16.80 -26.20 7.25
C ALA A 14 16.76 -25.54 5.86
N LEU A 15 17.32 -26.23 4.84
CA LEU A 15 17.27 -25.74 3.46
C LEU A 15 15.84 -25.80 2.88
N GLY A 16 15.07 -26.82 3.22
CA GLY A 16 13.68 -26.95 2.78
C GLY A 16 12.79 -25.83 3.29
N VAL A 17 12.91 -25.44 4.54
CA VAL A 17 12.15 -24.34 5.14
C VAL A 17 12.53 -22.99 4.51
N LEU A 18 13.82 -22.78 4.24
CA LEU A 18 14.30 -21.53 3.65
C LEU A 18 13.83 -21.37 2.19
N VAL A 19 13.80 -22.44 1.42
CA VAL A 19 13.27 -22.42 0.04
C VAL A 19 11.76 -22.20 0.03
N ILE A 20 11.01 -22.77 0.95
CA ILE A 20 9.56 -22.58 1.06
C ILE A 20 9.23 -21.14 1.43
N THR A 21 9.96 -20.53 2.37
CA THR A 21 9.71 -19.14 2.79
C THR A 21 10.03 -18.13 1.69
N ILE A 22 11.13 -18.32 0.95
CA ILE A 22 11.48 -17.46 -0.20
C ILE A 22 10.46 -17.65 -1.33
N GLY A 23 10.06 -18.88 -1.62
CA GLY A 23 9.03 -19.19 -2.63
C GLY A 23 7.69 -18.57 -2.29
N TYR A 24 7.24 -18.66 -1.04
CA TYR A 24 5.98 -18.10 -0.58
C TYR A 24 5.98 -16.57 -0.65
N ALA A 25 7.06 -15.90 -0.23
CA ALA A 25 7.19 -14.44 -0.31
C ALA A 25 7.17 -13.95 -1.77
N SER A 26 7.85 -14.66 -2.69
CA SER A 26 7.88 -14.29 -4.11
C SER A 26 6.53 -14.52 -4.82
N VAL A 27 5.80 -15.57 -4.47
CA VAL A 27 4.45 -15.83 -5.01
C VAL A 27 3.46 -14.78 -4.49
N ARG A 28 3.54 -14.42 -3.21
CA ARG A 28 2.69 -13.39 -2.60
C ARG A 28 2.96 -12.01 -3.21
N ALA A 29 4.23 -11.67 -3.47
CA ALA A 29 4.60 -10.46 -4.19
C ALA A 29 4.02 -10.42 -5.61
N ARG A 30 4.18 -11.49 -6.39
CA ARG A 30 3.63 -11.59 -7.76
C ARG A 30 2.10 -11.56 -7.80
N GLN A 31 1.42 -12.13 -6.81
CA GLN A 31 -0.04 -12.05 -6.72
C GLN A 31 -0.49 -10.63 -6.37
N ARG A 32 0.24 -9.93 -5.51
CA ARG A 32 -0.01 -8.53 -5.17
C ARG A 32 0.16 -7.63 -6.39
N ASP A 33 1.23 -7.81 -7.18
CA ASP A 33 1.46 -7.04 -8.40
C ASP A 33 0.38 -7.28 -9.46
N LYS A 34 -0.09 -8.52 -9.61
CA LYS A 34 -1.20 -8.84 -10.50
C LYS A 34 -2.52 -8.23 -10.04
N ARG A 35 -2.81 -8.26 -8.74
CA ARG A 35 -4.01 -7.61 -8.18
C ARG A 35 -3.95 -6.10 -8.36
N PHE A 36 -2.80 -5.49 -8.12
CA PHE A 36 -2.60 -4.06 -8.36
C PHE A 36 -2.83 -3.69 -9.83
N ALA A 37 -2.30 -4.47 -10.78
CA ALA A 37 -2.55 -4.26 -12.20
C ALA A 37 -4.03 -4.40 -12.58
N VAL A 38 -4.74 -5.38 -12.03
CA VAL A 38 -6.19 -5.57 -12.26
C VAL A 38 -6.98 -4.39 -11.69
N ILE A 39 -6.58 -3.88 -10.52
CA ILE A 39 -7.21 -2.70 -9.89
C ILE A 39 -6.96 -1.47 -10.76
N LEU A 40 -5.72 -1.26 -11.23
CA LEU A 40 -5.40 -0.18 -12.16
C LEU A 40 -6.30 -0.24 -13.40
N GLN A 41 -6.49 -1.42 -13.98
CA GLN A 41 -7.35 -1.61 -15.14
C GLN A 41 -8.83 -1.35 -14.81
N ALA A 42 -9.31 -1.79 -13.65
CA ALA A 42 -10.70 -1.56 -13.23
C ALA A 42 -10.98 -0.07 -12.90
N ILE A 43 -9.97 0.66 -12.43
CA ILE A 43 -10.05 2.10 -12.12
C ILE A 43 -9.67 2.95 -13.36
N SER A 44 -9.10 2.37 -14.40
CA SER A 44 -8.60 3.11 -15.57
C SER A 44 -9.66 4.00 -16.22
N GLY A 45 -10.92 3.55 -16.28
CA GLY A 45 -12.03 4.39 -16.76
C GLY A 45 -12.31 5.60 -15.87
N VAL A 46 -12.14 5.46 -14.56
CA VAL A 46 -12.26 6.56 -13.58
C VAL A 46 -11.05 7.50 -13.67
N LEU A 47 -9.88 6.95 -13.95
CA LEU A 47 -8.62 7.69 -14.04
C LEU A 47 -8.44 8.42 -15.37
N ALA A 48 -9.10 7.98 -16.45
CA ALA A 48 -9.07 8.65 -17.76
C ALA A 48 -9.59 10.09 -17.67
N ASP A 49 -10.53 10.35 -16.76
CA ASP A 49 -11.09 11.67 -16.52
C ASP A 49 -10.27 12.53 -15.52
N ILE A 50 -9.21 11.98 -14.95
CA ILE A 50 -8.38 12.65 -13.94
C ILE A 50 -7.02 12.95 -14.55
N GLU A 51 -6.64 14.22 -14.59
CA GLU A 51 -5.32 14.64 -15.04
C GLU A 51 -4.22 13.96 -14.21
N GLY A 52 -3.29 13.24 -14.85
CA GLY A 52 -2.26 12.45 -14.19
C GLY A 52 -2.73 11.14 -13.53
N GLY A 53 -3.90 10.59 -13.94
CA GLY A 53 -4.55 9.45 -13.29
C GLY A 53 -3.68 8.22 -13.05
N LEU A 54 -2.86 7.80 -14.02
CA LEU A 54 -1.94 6.66 -13.85
C LEU A 54 -0.80 6.96 -12.85
N ASP A 55 -0.35 8.21 -12.79
CA ASP A 55 0.66 8.63 -11.83
C ASP A 55 0.08 8.75 -10.40
N THR A 56 -1.20 9.06 -10.30
CA THR A 56 -1.93 9.11 -9.03
C THR A 56 -1.98 7.75 -8.34
N THR A 57 -2.17 6.67 -9.09
CA THR A 57 -2.20 5.31 -8.50
C THR A 57 -0.84 4.85 -8.01
N LYS A 58 0.25 5.30 -8.61
CA LYS A 58 1.61 5.04 -8.13
C LYS A 58 1.83 5.55 -6.70
N ALA A 59 1.07 6.56 -6.27
CA ALA A 59 1.14 7.06 -4.90
C ALA A 59 0.76 5.99 -3.85
N PHE A 60 -0.08 5.02 -4.20
CA PHE A 60 -0.46 3.90 -3.33
C PHE A 60 0.53 2.72 -3.38
N ASP A 61 1.53 2.77 -4.26
CA ASP A 61 2.58 1.77 -4.29
C ASP A 61 3.43 1.85 -3.03
N LEU A 62 3.56 0.72 -2.34
CA LEU A 62 4.29 0.60 -1.07
C LEU A 62 5.77 1.00 -1.19
N GLN A 63 6.36 0.91 -2.38
CA GLN A 63 7.75 1.26 -2.64
C GLN A 63 7.93 2.68 -3.19
N TYR A 64 6.85 3.44 -3.40
CA TYR A 64 6.94 4.77 -3.99
C TYR A 64 7.82 5.71 -3.15
N LYS A 65 7.63 5.73 -1.84
CA LYS A 65 8.45 6.50 -0.90
C LYS A 65 9.94 6.17 -1.05
N GLU A 66 10.30 4.89 -1.01
CA GLU A 66 11.69 4.44 -1.08
C GLU A 66 12.34 4.84 -2.41
N ARG A 67 11.61 4.68 -3.53
CA ARG A 67 12.10 5.13 -4.85
C ARG A 67 12.35 6.63 -4.89
N VAL A 68 11.46 7.44 -4.33
CA VAL A 68 11.66 8.90 -4.24
C VAL A 68 12.88 9.23 -3.40
N LEU A 69 13.03 8.63 -2.20
CA LEU A 69 14.18 8.85 -1.32
C LEU A 69 15.52 8.48 -1.98
N GLN A 70 15.54 7.49 -2.87
CA GLN A 70 16.74 7.08 -3.60
C GLN A 70 17.04 7.98 -4.80
N SER A 71 16.03 8.60 -5.40
CA SER A 71 16.16 9.41 -6.62
C SER A 71 16.41 10.90 -6.37
N VAL A 72 16.09 11.39 -5.17
CA VAL A 72 16.17 12.81 -4.81
C VAL A 72 17.35 13.04 -3.88
N SER A 73 18.24 13.98 -4.24
CA SER A 73 19.43 14.33 -3.45
C SER A 73 19.13 15.21 -2.23
N GLN A 74 17.99 15.88 -2.24
CA GLN A 74 17.54 16.74 -1.14
C GLN A 74 16.79 15.94 -0.08
N THR A 75 16.71 16.48 1.14
CA THR A 75 15.94 15.85 2.23
C THR A 75 14.44 15.92 1.93
N VAL A 76 13.83 14.76 1.64
CA VAL A 76 12.40 14.64 1.39
C VAL A 76 11.64 14.69 2.72
N ILE A 77 10.58 15.50 2.76
CA ILE A 77 9.70 15.61 3.93
C ILE A 77 8.81 14.37 4.00
N THR A 78 8.86 13.65 5.12
CA THR A 78 8.08 12.44 5.35
C THR A 78 7.16 12.60 6.57
N LEU A 79 6.12 11.75 6.66
CA LEU A 79 5.34 11.62 7.89
C LEU A 79 6.16 10.94 8.98
N LYS A 80 5.95 11.34 10.23
CA LYS A 80 6.37 10.53 11.37
C LYS A 80 5.63 9.19 11.34
N LYS A 81 6.32 8.08 11.66
CA LYS A 81 5.72 6.73 11.64
C LYS A 81 4.39 6.69 12.42
N GLN A 82 4.35 7.26 13.60
CA GLN A 82 3.16 7.29 14.44
C GLN A 82 1.99 8.05 13.81
N THR A 83 2.27 9.10 13.02
CA THR A 83 1.24 9.83 12.29
C THR A 83 0.65 8.98 11.16
N ALA A 84 1.48 8.24 10.43
CA ALA A 84 1.02 7.34 9.38
C ALA A 84 0.15 6.21 9.96
N ILE A 85 0.54 5.61 11.09
CA ILE A 85 -0.25 4.61 11.82
C ILE A 85 -1.59 5.22 12.29
N GLY A 86 -1.57 6.44 12.84
CA GLY A 86 -2.79 7.14 13.26
C GLY A 86 -3.76 7.34 12.09
N TYR A 87 -3.27 7.73 10.93
CA TYR A 87 -4.10 7.85 9.72
C TYR A 87 -4.64 6.50 9.23
N ALA A 88 -3.83 5.45 9.26
CA ALA A 88 -4.28 4.09 8.94
C ALA A 88 -5.41 3.64 9.89
N SER A 89 -5.26 3.90 11.19
CA SER A 89 -6.28 3.59 12.20
C SER A 89 -7.57 4.40 12.00
N LEU A 90 -7.48 5.68 11.63
CA LEU A 90 -8.65 6.49 11.31
C LEU A 90 -9.42 5.91 10.12
N ILE A 91 -8.73 5.52 9.04
CA ILE A 91 -9.39 4.89 7.90
C ILE A 91 -10.02 3.57 8.31
N ASN A 92 -9.29 2.69 9.01
CA ASN A 92 -9.82 1.40 9.44
C ASN A 92 -11.05 1.55 10.33
N SER A 93 -11.08 2.55 11.23
CA SER A 93 -12.22 2.84 12.10
C SER A 93 -13.41 3.46 11.36
N ALA A 94 -13.17 4.09 10.21
CA ALA A 94 -14.20 4.66 9.36
C ALA A 94 -14.89 3.61 8.48
N LEU A 95 -14.18 2.50 8.20
CA LEU A 95 -14.70 1.33 7.47
C LEU A 95 -15.46 0.45 8.48
N THR A 96 -16.72 0.71 8.66
CA THR A 96 -17.59 0.01 9.63
C THR A 96 -17.93 -1.41 9.16
N PRO A 97 -18.52 -2.28 10.01
CA PRO A 97 -19.06 -3.57 9.57
C PRO A 97 -20.04 -3.41 8.39
N TRP A 98 -20.08 -4.41 7.49
CA TRP A 98 -20.85 -4.40 6.24
C TRP A 98 -22.34 -4.03 6.36
N TYR A 99 -22.92 -4.11 7.56
CA TYR A 99 -24.32 -3.76 7.85
C TYR A 99 -24.53 -2.31 8.34
N LEU A 100 -23.46 -1.55 8.47
CA LEU A 100 -23.48 -0.11 8.78
C LEU A 100 -22.85 0.66 7.62
N ASN A 101 -23.20 1.94 7.50
CA ASN A 101 -22.61 2.82 6.50
C ASN A 101 -21.18 3.19 6.90
N ASP A 102 -20.26 3.21 5.94
CA ASP A 102 -18.89 3.69 6.16
C ASP A 102 -18.90 5.22 6.36
N ASP A 103 -17.91 5.75 7.09
CA ASP A 103 -17.72 7.19 7.29
C ASP A 103 -16.76 7.72 6.22
N GLU A 104 -17.26 7.90 5.00
CA GLU A 104 -16.45 8.31 3.84
C GLU A 104 -15.81 9.67 4.05
N GLU A 105 -16.52 10.59 4.74
CA GLU A 105 -15.98 11.94 4.97
C GLU A 105 -14.76 11.92 5.89
N LYS A 106 -14.72 11.01 6.86
CA LYS A 106 -13.53 10.78 7.68
C LYS A 106 -12.36 10.25 6.84
N ILE A 107 -12.64 9.32 5.90
CA ILE A 107 -11.63 8.80 4.97
C ILE A 107 -11.12 9.95 4.09
N TYR A 108 -12.00 10.74 3.47
CA TYR A 108 -11.60 11.92 2.67
C TYR A 108 -10.79 12.92 3.50
N GLY A 109 -11.15 13.14 4.76
CA GLY A 109 -10.42 14.01 5.69
C GLY A 109 -8.97 13.58 5.87
N VAL A 110 -8.71 12.28 5.99
CA VAL A 110 -7.34 11.74 6.03
C VAL A 110 -6.57 12.08 4.75
N PHE A 111 -7.13 11.81 3.57
CA PHE A 111 -6.46 12.10 2.29
C PHE A 111 -6.24 13.59 2.05
N ARG A 112 -7.18 14.48 2.44
CA ARG A 112 -7.02 15.94 2.40
C ARG A 112 -5.92 16.44 3.37
N GLY A 113 -5.66 15.70 4.43
CA GLY A 113 -4.59 15.99 5.40
C GLY A 113 -3.19 15.73 4.85
N LEU A 114 -3.03 14.83 3.88
CA LEU A 114 -1.75 14.51 3.24
C LEU A 114 -1.28 15.68 2.35
N LYS A 115 0.03 15.84 2.23
CA LYS A 115 0.64 17.01 1.56
C LYS A 115 1.38 16.65 0.28
N ASP A 116 1.66 15.37 0.03
CA ASP A 116 2.34 14.86 -1.16
C ASP A 116 2.10 13.36 -1.32
N LYS A 117 2.48 12.82 -2.49
CA LYS A 117 2.31 11.41 -2.83
C LYS A 117 3.23 10.47 -2.02
N VAL A 118 4.36 10.96 -1.50
CA VAL A 118 5.20 10.19 -0.57
C VAL A 118 4.43 9.87 0.70
N GLN A 119 3.66 10.83 1.22
CA GLN A 119 2.83 10.62 2.41
C GLN A 119 1.67 9.64 2.15
N VAL A 120 1.12 9.59 0.94
CA VAL A 120 0.13 8.58 0.53
C VAL A 120 0.74 7.18 0.58
N SER A 121 1.95 7.00 0.02
CA SER A 121 2.69 5.74 0.09
C SER A 121 2.99 5.33 1.54
N GLN A 122 3.37 6.28 2.40
CA GLN A 122 3.58 6.00 3.82
C GLN A 122 2.31 5.55 4.54
N LEU A 123 1.18 6.17 4.23
CA LEU A 123 -0.13 5.74 4.73
C LEU A 123 -0.47 4.31 4.26
N ALA A 124 -0.26 4.02 2.97
CA ALA A 124 -0.51 2.68 2.42
C ALA A 124 0.38 1.62 3.07
N ASN A 125 1.66 1.94 3.32
CA ASN A 125 2.57 1.05 4.05
C ASN A 125 2.11 0.83 5.50
N ALA A 126 1.78 1.90 6.23
CA ALA A 126 1.31 1.78 7.60
C ALA A 126 0.02 0.94 7.69
N TYR A 127 -0.91 1.11 6.74
CA TYR A 127 -2.13 0.30 6.68
C TYR A 127 -1.81 -1.18 6.44
N GLN A 128 -0.87 -1.48 5.53
CA GLN A 128 -0.43 -2.84 5.24
C GLN A 128 0.29 -3.48 6.44
N GLU A 129 1.11 -2.71 7.17
CA GLU A 129 1.82 -3.19 8.37
C GLU A 129 0.85 -3.50 9.53
N GLU A 130 -0.14 -2.63 9.76
CA GLU A 130 -1.05 -2.74 10.90
C GLU A 130 -2.20 -3.74 10.66
N TYR A 131 -2.70 -3.85 9.42
CA TYR A 131 -3.91 -4.62 9.12
C TYR A 131 -3.70 -5.77 8.12
N GLU A 132 -2.48 -6.02 7.69
CA GLU A 132 -2.10 -7.08 6.73
C GLU A 132 -2.87 -7.02 5.39
N ASN A 133 -3.49 -5.89 5.09
CA ASN A 133 -4.30 -5.65 3.90
C ASN A 133 -3.77 -4.45 3.09
N ASN A 134 -3.86 -4.54 1.77
CA ASN A 134 -3.50 -3.42 0.91
C ASN A 134 -4.59 -2.34 0.98
N LEU A 135 -4.20 -1.09 1.28
CA LEU A 135 -5.14 0.02 1.46
C LEU A 135 -6.05 0.23 0.24
N ILE A 136 -5.49 0.24 -0.98
CA ILE A 136 -6.30 0.49 -2.18
C ILE A 136 -7.28 -0.65 -2.46
N ASP A 137 -6.94 -1.90 -2.13
CA ASP A 137 -7.83 -3.04 -2.25
C ASP A 137 -9.02 -2.90 -1.30
N VAL A 138 -8.74 -2.55 -0.05
CA VAL A 138 -9.80 -2.36 0.97
C VAL A 138 -10.72 -1.20 0.59
N LEU A 139 -10.17 -0.06 0.16
CA LEU A 139 -10.98 1.06 -0.27
C LEU A 139 -11.89 0.68 -1.44
N LYS A 140 -11.38 -0.09 -2.42
CA LYS A 140 -12.16 -0.54 -3.56
C LYS A 140 -13.28 -1.52 -3.16
N ASP A 141 -13.02 -2.41 -2.21
CA ASP A 141 -13.99 -3.41 -1.77
C ASP A 141 -15.11 -2.78 -0.93
N ARG A 142 -14.84 -1.62 -0.32
CA ARG A 142 -15.75 -0.96 0.63
C ARG A 142 -16.46 0.27 0.06
N LEU A 143 -15.81 1.02 -0.81
CA LEU A 143 -16.31 2.27 -1.34
C LEU A 143 -16.86 2.11 -2.76
N SER A 144 -17.86 2.89 -3.10
CA SER A 144 -18.39 2.98 -4.46
C SER A 144 -17.38 3.62 -5.43
N THR A 145 -17.60 3.43 -6.72
CA THR A 145 -16.76 4.05 -7.78
C THR A 145 -16.71 5.58 -7.66
N SER A 146 -17.81 6.23 -7.25
CA SER A 146 -17.86 7.70 -7.06
C SER A 146 -16.99 8.15 -5.90
N GLU A 147 -16.99 7.41 -4.80
CA GLU A 147 -16.19 7.70 -3.61
C GLU A 147 -14.69 7.49 -3.87
N ILE A 148 -14.33 6.41 -4.57
CA ILE A 148 -12.96 6.20 -5.04
C ILE A 148 -12.52 7.36 -5.96
N LYS A 149 -13.38 7.84 -6.86
CA LYS A 149 -13.08 8.99 -7.72
C LYS A 149 -12.75 10.26 -6.92
N ILE A 150 -13.45 10.49 -5.81
CA ILE A 150 -13.15 11.61 -4.91
C ILE A 150 -11.75 11.47 -4.31
N ILE A 151 -11.41 10.30 -3.76
CA ILE A 151 -10.08 10.03 -3.19
C ILE A 151 -8.99 10.23 -4.24
N MET A 152 -9.15 9.63 -5.42
CA MET A 152 -8.19 9.77 -6.52
C MET A 152 -8.03 11.22 -6.96
N GLY A 153 -9.12 11.99 -7.03
CA GLY A 153 -9.10 13.41 -7.33
C GLY A 153 -8.35 14.25 -6.29
N ILE A 154 -8.42 13.88 -5.00
CA ILE A 154 -7.61 14.50 -3.94
C ILE A 154 -6.13 14.19 -4.16
N VAL A 155 -5.79 12.90 -4.35
CA VAL A 155 -4.40 12.45 -4.50
C VAL A 155 -3.76 12.97 -5.79
N ALA A 156 -4.53 13.11 -6.89
CA ALA A 156 -4.05 13.65 -8.16
C ALA A 156 -3.48 15.07 -8.02
N LYS A 157 -4.08 15.90 -7.15
CA LYS A 157 -3.65 17.27 -6.90
C LYS A 157 -2.41 17.39 -6.01
N LEU A 158 -1.97 16.32 -5.38
CA LEU A 158 -0.79 16.32 -4.52
C LEU A 158 0.50 16.33 -5.35
N PRO A 159 1.52 17.11 -4.96
CA PRO A 159 2.83 17.04 -5.60
C PRO A 159 3.46 15.66 -5.36
N PRO A 160 4.41 15.24 -6.22
CA PRO A 160 5.11 13.96 -6.07
C PRO A 160 5.79 13.81 -4.70
N TYR A 161 6.51 14.84 -4.27
CA TYR A 161 7.20 14.93 -2.99
C TYR A 161 7.41 16.40 -2.61
N ARG A 162 7.86 16.63 -1.38
CA ARG A 162 8.32 17.94 -0.89
C ARG A 162 9.67 17.79 -0.23
N THR A 163 10.52 18.81 -0.30
CA THR A 163 11.85 18.87 0.30
C THR A 163 11.95 20.01 1.31
N LEU A 164 12.96 19.91 2.20
CA LEU A 164 13.32 20.99 3.11
C LEU A 164 14.03 22.10 2.36
#